data_357067400483a3db694a5bf55c05956b
#
_entry.id   357067400483a3db694a5bf55c05956b
#
_cell.length_a   1.000
_cell.length_b   1.000
_cell.length_c   1.000
_cell.angle_alpha   90.00
_cell.angle_beta   90.00
_cell.angle_gamma   90.00
#
_symmetry.space_group_name_H-M   'P 1'
#
loop_
_entity.id
_entity.type
_entity.pdbx_description
1 polymer ?
#
loop_
_entity_poly.entity_id
_entity_poly.type
_entity_poly.pdbx_seq_one_letter_code
_entity_poly.pdbx_strand_id
1 'polypeptide(L)'
;MMIPVCPEQLGGLGTPREPMKIVRGTGSDVLNGKARVVNESGIDVTEKMLKGAEETLKIAKLFGAKRAVFKARSPSCGCGEIRDAASPERLIRGDGVTTALLKKNGIVVITEEEIGRFTNAV
;
A
#
# COMPACT_ATOMS: atom_id res chain seq x y z
N MET A 1 1.46 21.47 -1.66
CA MET A 1 0.48 21.03 -0.65
C MET A 1 0.58 19.52 -0.45
N MET A 2 0.63 19.08 0.78
CA MET A 2 0.67 17.66 1.11
C MET A 2 -0.64 17.29 1.81
N ILE A 3 -1.19 16.14 1.43
CA ILE A 3 -2.44 15.65 2.00
C ILE A 3 -2.13 14.32 2.70
N PRO A 4 -2.22 14.28 4.03
CA PRO A 4 -1.96 13.04 4.76
C PRO A 4 -3.12 12.07 4.64
N VAL A 5 -2.82 10.81 4.35
CA VAL A 5 -3.80 9.74 4.31
C VAL A 5 -3.24 8.47 4.93
N CYS A 6 -4.10 7.66 5.49
CA CYS A 6 -3.75 6.31 5.92
C CYS A 6 -4.73 5.35 5.26
N PRO A 7 -4.30 4.66 4.17
CA PRO A 7 -5.20 3.76 3.45
C PRO A 7 -5.83 2.69 4.33
N GLU A 8 -5.11 2.21 5.30
CA GLU A 8 -5.62 1.18 6.21
C GLU A 8 -6.75 1.71 7.09
N GLN A 9 -6.62 2.94 7.61
CA GLN A 9 -7.69 3.57 8.37
C GLN A 9 -8.89 3.89 7.47
N LEU A 10 -8.64 4.34 6.25
CA LEU A 10 -9.71 4.63 5.30
C LEU A 10 -10.52 3.38 4.95
N GLY A 11 -9.88 2.22 5.01
CA GLY A 11 -10.54 0.93 4.81
C GLY A 11 -11.31 0.42 6.03
N GLY A 12 -11.26 1.14 7.14
CA GLY A 12 -11.96 0.74 8.37
C GLY A 12 -11.13 -0.13 9.31
N LEU A 13 -9.81 -0.18 9.08
CA LEU A 13 -8.90 -0.85 10.02
C LEU A 13 -8.54 0.12 11.14
N GLY A 14 -8.67 -0.32 12.38
CA GLY A 14 -8.43 0.53 13.56
C GLY A 14 -6.96 0.85 13.81
N THR A 15 -6.74 1.69 14.80
CA THR A 15 -5.39 2.03 15.27
C THR A 15 -5.40 1.98 16.81
N PRO A 16 -4.50 1.25 17.46
CA PRO A 16 -3.50 0.37 16.86
C PRO A 16 -4.13 -0.87 16.23
N ARG A 17 -3.37 -1.53 15.35
CA ARG A 17 -3.85 -2.74 14.68
C ARG A 17 -2.73 -3.76 14.57
N GLU A 18 -3.15 -5.03 14.39
CA GLU A 18 -2.20 -6.11 14.21
C GLU A 18 -1.46 -5.96 12.88
N PRO A 19 -0.21 -6.43 12.80
CA PRO A 19 0.48 -6.53 11.53
C PRO A 19 -0.31 -7.36 10.52
N MET A 20 -0.21 -7.00 9.25
CA MET A 20 -0.90 -7.68 8.17
C MET A 20 0.10 -8.19 7.14
N LYS A 21 -0.32 -9.19 6.36
CA LYS A 21 0.50 -9.75 5.30
C LYS A 21 -0.35 -10.13 4.10
N ILE A 22 0.26 -10.06 2.91
CA ILE A 22 -0.38 -10.53 1.69
C ILE A 22 0.00 -12.00 1.51
N VAL A 23 -0.99 -12.86 1.45
CA VAL A 23 -0.80 -14.30 1.28
C VAL A 23 -0.97 -14.64 -0.20
N ARG A 24 0.00 -15.37 -0.75
CA ARG A 24 0.03 -15.89 -2.12
C ARG A 24 0.29 -14.85 -3.21
N GLY A 25 0.94 -13.75 -2.90
CA GLY A 25 1.31 -12.82 -3.93
C GLY A 25 1.62 -11.42 -3.44
N THR A 26 1.37 -10.46 -4.31
CA THR A 26 1.65 -9.04 -4.10
C THR A 26 0.35 -8.24 -4.13
N GLY A 27 0.46 -6.91 -4.00
CA GLY A 27 -0.69 -6.02 -4.08
C GLY A 27 -1.44 -6.13 -5.40
N SER A 28 -0.73 -6.31 -6.52
CA SER A 28 -1.39 -6.54 -7.81
C SER A 28 -2.22 -7.81 -7.80
N ASP A 29 -1.72 -8.86 -7.17
CA ASP A 29 -2.47 -10.11 -7.07
C ASP A 29 -3.72 -9.96 -6.21
N VAL A 30 -3.66 -9.13 -5.17
CA VAL A 30 -4.84 -8.81 -4.36
C VAL A 30 -5.89 -8.08 -5.20
N LEU A 31 -5.46 -7.09 -6.00
CA LEU A 31 -6.37 -6.36 -6.90
C LEU A 31 -7.05 -7.28 -7.90
N ASN A 32 -6.35 -8.32 -8.34
CA ASN A 32 -6.86 -9.28 -9.33
C ASN A 32 -7.60 -10.46 -8.71
N GLY A 33 -7.79 -10.47 -7.39
CA GLY A 33 -8.50 -11.54 -6.70
C GLY A 33 -7.71 -12.83 -6.52
N LYS A 34 -6.39 -12.79 -6.75
CA LYS A 34 -5.50 -13.98 -6.69
C LYS A 34 -4.79 -14.12 -5.35
N ALA A 35 -4.80 -13.09 -4.52
CA ALA A 35 -4.15 -13.11 -3.21
C ALA A 35 -5.08 -12.46 -2.17
N ARG A 36 -4.83 -12.77 -0.91
CA ARG A 36 -5.62 -12.25 0.21
C ARG A 36 -4.71 -11.54 1.20
N VAL A 37 -5.28 -10.63 1.97
CA VAL A 37 -4.59 -9.95 3.07
C VAL A 37 -5.15 -10.47 4.37
N VAL A 38 -4.29 -10.95 5.26
CA VAL A 38 -4.69 -11.45 6.57
C VAL A 38 -3.90 -10.74 7.66
N ASN A 39 -4.50 -10.60 8.84
CA ASN A 39 -3.79 -10.07 9.99
C ASN A 39 -3.08 -11.21 10.76
N GLU A 40 -2.37 -10.84 11.83
CA GLU A 40 -1.61 -11.80 12.63
C GLU A 40 -2.49 -12.87 13.27
N SER A 41 -3.74 -12.54 13.58
CA SER A 41 -4.73 -13.50 14.11
C SER A 41 -5.33 -14.42 13.05
N GLY A 42 -4.93 -14.26 11.79
CA GLY A 42 -5.46 -15.05 10.69
C GLY A 42 -6.79 -14.56 10.11
N ILE A 43 -7.25 -13.39 10.54
CA ILE A 43 -8.50 -12.81 10.03
C ILE A 43 -8.25 -12.19 8.68
N ASP A 44 -9.09 -12.52 7.69
CA ASP A 44 -9.02 -11.95 6.35
C ASP A 44 -9.52 -10.49 6.37
N VAL A 45 -8.67 -9.57 5.97
CA VAL A 45 -8.97 -8.13 5.94
C VAL A 45 -8.88 -7.59 4.52
N THR A 46 -8.94 -8.45 3.51
CA THR A 46 -8.78 -8.08 2.10
C THR A 46 -9.76 -6.98 1.68
N GLU A 47 -11.04 -7.13 2.02
CA GLU A 47 -12.06 -6.15 1.60
C GLU A 47 -11.78 -4.76 2.19
N LYS A 48 -11.35 -4.70 3.45
CA LYS A 48 -10.99 -3.44 4.10
C LYS A 48 -9.76 -2.82 3.44
N MET A 49 -8.79 -3.65 3.09
CA MET A 49 -7.58 -3.18 2.41
C MET A 49 -7.91 -2.62 1.02
N LEU A 50 -8.75 -3.32 0.27
CA LEU A 50 -9.20 -2.86 -1.05
C LEU A 50 -9.98 -1.55 -0.95
N LYS A 51 -10.87 -1.44 0.03
CA LYS A 51 -11.64 -0.22 0.27
C LYS A 51 -10.71 0.96 0.58
N GLY A 52 -9.72 0.73 1.42
CA GLY A 52 -8.74 1.77 1.77
C GLY A 52 -7.94 2.25 0.57
N ALA A 53 -7.55 1.31 -0.30
CA ALA A 53 -6.85 1.65 -1.54
C ALA A 53 -7.74 2.49 -2.46
N GLU A 54 -9.00 2.10 -2.63
CA GLU A 54 -9.96 2.83 -3.46
C GLU A 54 -10.25 4.23 -2.92
N GLU A 55 -10.42 4.37 -1.62
CA GLU A 55 -10.65 5.68 -0.99
C GLU A 55 -9.42 6.58 -1.15
N THR A 56 -8.22 6.01 -1.02
CA THR A 56 -6.98 6.77 -1.25
C THR A 56 -6.91 7.27 -2.69
N LEU A 57 -7.26 6.43 -3.65
CA LEU A 57 -7.29 6.82 -5.06
C LEU A 57 -8.30 7.95 -5.31
N LYS A 58 -9.48 7.89 -4.70
CA LYS A 58 -10.48 8.94 -4.81
C LYS A 58 -9.95 10.27 -4.30
N ILE A 59 -9.27 10.26 -3.15
CA ILE A 59 -8.66 11.47 -2.59
C ILE A 59 -7.60 12.01 -3.54
N ALA A 60 -6.74 11.15 -4.07
CA ALA A 60 -5.71 11.56 -5.01
C ALA A 60 -6.32 12.22 -6.25
N LYS A 61 -7.35 11.63 -6.82
CA LYS A 61 -8.03 12.20 -7.99
C LYS A 61 -8.71 13.52 -7.68
N LEU A 62 -9.36 13.61 -6.51
CA LEU A 62 -10.06 14.82 -6.09
C LEU A 62 -9.12 16.03 -6.03
N PHE A 63 -7.91 15.83 -5.55
CA PHE A 63 -6.92 16.90 -5.39
C PHE A 63 -5.94 16.99 -6.56
N GLY A 64 -6.13 16.19 -7.60
CA GLY A 64 -5.24 16.18 -8.76
C GLY A 64 -3.82 15.74 -8.45
N ALA A 65 -3.64 14.88 -7.45
CA ALA A 65 -2.33 14.41 -7.05
C ALA A 65 -1.72 13.52 -8.13
N LYS A 66 -0.46 13.76 -8.46
CA LYS A 66 0.30 12.99 -9.45
C LYS A 66 1.38 12.14 -8.80
N ARG A 67 1.66 12.37 -7.53
CA ARG A 67 2.71 11.70 -6.77
C ARG A 67 2.21 11.35 -5.37
N ALA A 68 2.69 10.24 -4.85
CA ALA A 68 2.43 9.83 -3.48
C ALA A 68 3.75 9.39 -2.83
N VAL A 69 3.90 9.70 -1.54
CA VAL A 69 5.00 9.21 -0.73
C VAL A 69 4.42 8.27 0.31
N PHE A 70 4.83 7.03 0.26
CA PHE A 70 4.28 5.98 1.12
C PHE A 70 5.37 5.30 1.95
N LYS A 71 4.93 4.70 3.05
CA LYS A 71 5.82 3.94 3.91
C LYS A 71 6.30 2.68 3.19
N ALA A 72 7.62 2.46 3.21
CA ALA A 72 8.24 1.32 2.55
C ALA A 72 7.78 -0.01 3.16
N ARG A 73 7.72 -1.03 2.32
CA ARG A 73 7.61 -2.45 2.66
C ARG A 73 6.29 -2.91 3.28
N SER A 74 5.31 -2.02 3.47
CA SER A 74 4.04 -2.45 4.05
C SER A 74 3.16 -3.15 3.00
N PRO A 75 2.21 -4.01 3.43
CA PRO A 75 1.29 -4.67 2.49
C PRO A 75 0.33 -3.70 1.79
N SER A 76 0.07 -2.53 2.37
CA SER A 76 -0.75 -1.50 1.72
C SER A 76 0.09 -0.57 0.86
N CYS A 77 1.19 -0.06 1.39
CA CYS A 77 1.90 1.09 0.84
C CYS A 77 3.29 0.78 0.28
N GLY A 78 3.83 -0.42 0.46
CA GLY A 78 5.15 -0.77 -0.04
C GLY A 78 5.27 -0.53 -1.54
N CYS A 79 6.41 -0.01 -1.95
CA CYS A 79 6.68 0.32 -3.36
C CYS A 79 7.96 -0.38 -3.82
N GLY A 80 7.80 -1.29 -4.77
CA GLY A 80 8.91 -2.08 -5.31
C GLY A 80 9.26 -3.31 -4.51
N GLU A 81 9.08 -3.29 -3.21
CA GLU A 81 9.30 -4.45 -2.35
C GLU A 81 8.36 -4.43 -1.14
N ILE A 82 7.98 -5.60 -0.71
CA ILE A 82 7.12 -5.82 0.45
C ILE A 82 7.67 -6.99 1.27
N ARG A 83 7.22 -7.10 2.51
CA ARG A 83 7.62 -8.22 3.37
C ARG A 83 6.99 -9.52 2.89
N ASP A 84 7.80 -10.59 2.92
CA ASP A 84 7.32 -11.93 2.57
C ASP A 84 6.37 -12.44 3.65
N ALA A 85 5.22 -12.95 3.24
CA ALA A 85 4.23 -13.51 4.17
C ALA A 85 4.77 -14.71 4.94
N ALA A 86 5.63 -15.51 4.32
CA ALA A 86 6.20 -16.70 4.96
C ALA A 86 7.33 -16.38 5.93
N SER A 87 8.03 -15.26 5.72
CA SER A 87 9.16 -14.85 6.56
C SER A 87 9.25 -13.33 6.54
N PRO A 88 8.74 -12.64 7.58
CA PRO A 88 8.69 -11.16 7.57
C PRO A 88 10.04 -10.46 7.49
N GLU A 89 11.13 -11.14 7.80
CA GLU A 89 12.48 -10.59 7.65
C GLU A 89 12.93 -10.54 6.19
N ARG A 90 12.30 -11.31 5.31
CA ARG A 90 12.60 -11.32 3.88
C ARG A 90 11.74 -10.33 3.15
N LEU A 91 12.30 -9.81 2.06
CA LEU A 91 11.57 -8.92 1.15
C LEU A 91 11.38 -9.63 -0.17
N ILE A 92 10.23 -9.41 -0.81
CA ILE A 92 9.96 -9.89 -2.16
C ILE A 92 9.65 -8.70 -3.05
N ARG A 93 9.89 -8.84 -4.34
CA ARG A 93 9.53 -7.82 -5.32
C ARG A 93 8.02 -7.70 -5.41
N GLY A 94 7.53 -6.48 -5.40
CA GLY A 94 6.13 -6.20 -5.59
C GLY A 94 5.71 -4.95 -4.85
N ASP A 95 4.47 -4.56 -5.07
CA ASP A 95 3.88 -3.38 -4.44
C ASP A 95 2.83 -3.80 -3.43
N GLY A 96 2.60 -2.96 -2.44
CA GLY A 96 1.43 -3.08 -1.58
C GLY A 96 0.15 -2.80 -2.37
N VAL A 97 -0.98 -3.09 -1.78
CA VAL A 97 -2.28 -3.00 -2.47
C VAL A 97 -2.57 -1.58 -2.95
N THR A 98 -2.41 -0.58 -2.07
CA THR A 98 -2.70 0.81 -2.43
C THR A 98 -1.72 1.32 -3.47
N THR A 99 -0.43 1.01 -3.31
CA THR A 99 0.59 1.40 -4.29
C THR A 99 0.30 0.82 -5.66
N ALA A 100 -0.06 -0.46 -5.74
CA ALA A 100 -0.40 -1.10 -7.00
C ALA A 100 -1.59 -0.40 -7.69
N LEU A 101 -2.62 -0.05 -6.92
CA LEU A 101 -3.78 0.64 -7.47
C LEU A 101 -3.44 2.04 -7.97
N LEU A 102 -2.67 2.81 -7.21
CA LEU A 102 -2.26 4.16 -7.62
C LEU A 102 -1.41 4.12 -8.88
N LYS A 103 -0.43 3.22 -8.96
CA LYS A 103 0.41 3.07 -10.14
C LYS A 103 -0.40 2.70 -11.38
N LYS A 104 -1.39 1.81 -11.22
CA LYS A 104 -2.29 1.42 -12.30
C LYS A 104 -3.06 2.62 -12.85
N ASN A 105 -3.27 3.65 -12.04
CA ASN A 105 -3.98 4.86 -12.42
C ASN A 105 -3.03 6.03 -12.73
N GLY A 106 -1.77 5.74 -13.00
CA GLY A 106 -0.81 6.74 -13.49
C GLY A 106 -0.21 7.64 -12.41
N ILE A 107 -0.35 7.30 -11.14
CA ILE A 107 0.22 8.07 -10.05
C ILE A 107 1.60 7.50 -9.72
N VAL A 108 2.61 8.38 -9.65
CA VAL A 108 3.96 8.00 -9.28
C VAL A 108 4.03 7.81 -7.76
N VAL A 109 4.48 6.65 -7.32
CA VAL A 109 4.60 6.34 -5.89
C VAL A 109 6.07 6.14 -5.55
N ILE A 110 6.53 6.80 -4.49
CA ILE A 110 7.86 6.64 -3.94
C ILE A 110 7.75 6.35 -2.44
N THR A 111 8.82 5.85 -1.85
CA THR A 111 8.85 5.61 -0.41
C THR A 111 9.51 6.80 0.30
N GLU A 112 9.36 6.86 1.64
CA GLU A 112 10.04 7.85 2.46
C GLU A 112 11.57 7.75 2.34
N GLU A 113 12.07 6.56 1.97
CA GLU A 113 13.50 6.34 1.79
C GLU A 113 14.04 6.99 0.52
N GLU A 114 13.16 7.24 -0.46
CA GLU A 114 13.52 7.82 -1.74
C GLU A 114 13.29 9.33 -1.83
N ILE A 115 12.60 9.89 -0.84
CA ILE A 115 12.20 11.31 -0.91
C ILE A 115 13.39 12.26 -1.04
N GLY A 116 14.53 11.91 -0.44
CA GLY A 116 15.76 12.70 -0.57
C GLY A 116 16.25 12.81 -2.00
N ARG A 117 16.07 11.77 -2.79
CA ARG A 117 16.45 11.79 -4.22
C ARG A 117 15.59 12.76 -5.00
N PHE A 118 14.30 12.83 -4.68
CA PHE A 118 13.37 13.73 -5.35
C PHE A 118 13.67 15.19 -5.01
N THR A 119 13.97 15.50 -3.76
CA THR A 119 14.29 16.87 -3.35
C THR A 119 15.63 17.30 -3.91
N ASN A 120 16.60 16.40 -4.06
CA ASN A 120 17.92 16.72 -4.61
C ASN A 120 17.92 16.83 -6.14
N ALA A 121 16.88 16.37 -6.80
CA ALA A 121 16.74 16.42 -8.25
C ALA A 121 16.16 17.74 -8.77
N VAL A 122 15.81 18.63 -7.87
CA VAL A 122 15.16 19.90 -8.21
C VAL A 122 16.18 21.04 -8.40
#